data_d49e0cef554fd16f48424fcc71e0e3b7
#
_entry.id   d49e0cef554fd16f48424fcc71e0e3b7
#
_cell.length_a   1.000
_cell.length_b   1.000
_cell.length_c   1.000
_cell.angle_alpha   90.00
_cell.angle_beta   90.00
_cell.angle_gamma   90.00
#
_symmetry.space_group_name_H-M   'P 1'
#
loop_
_entity.id
_entity.type
_entity.pdbx_description
1 polymer ?
#
loop_
_entity_poly.entity_id
_entity_poly.type
_entity_poly.pdbx_seq_one_letter_code
_entity_poly.pdbx_strand_id
1 'polypeptide(L)'
;MQATSDMSLLSLISHASVPVQLIMLMLLGISIMSWTYIFAKRLAIKRAHTQTRRFEDDFWSGGDLSMLQQAVASRRDEQGALARIFDAGMTEFLKARRGNSAGDATALLDGPRRAMRAAYQREMDSLESHLNFLASAGSVSPYIGLLGTVWGLSLIHISEPTRLRRI
;
A
#
# COMPACT_ATOMS: atom_id res chain seq x y z
N MET A 1 26.70 -45.04 -16.73
CA MET A 1 26.64 -43.66 -17.25
C MET A 1 25.21 -43.19 -17.16
N GLN A 2 24.95 -42.36 -16.28
CA GLN A 2 24.04 -41.18 -16.20
C GLN A 2 23.64 -40.99 -14.75
N ALA A 3 24.55 -40.35 -13.99
CA ALA A 3 24.15 -39.60 -12.83
C ALA A 3 23.64 -38.25 -13.35
N THR A 4 22.43 -38.23 -13.87
CA THR A 4 21.66 -36.99 -13.92
C THR A 4 21.34 -36.66 -12.49
N SER A 5 22.21 -35.85 -11.91
CA SER A 5 21.96 -35.18 -10.65
C SER A 5 20.62 -34.45 -10.79
N ASP A 6 19.56 -35.04 -10.30
CA ASP A 6 18.36 -34.35 -9.94
C ASP A 6 18.73 -33.36 -8.82
N MET A 7 19.43 -32.29 -9.24
CA MET A 7 19.61 -31.07 -8.46
C MET A 7 18.23 -30.39 -8.38
N SER A 8 17.29 -31.14 -7.79
CA SER A 8 16.01 -30.58 -7.44
C SER A 8 16.28 -29.40 -6.50
N LEU A 9 15.78 -28.21 -6.84
CA LEU A 9 15.87 -27.04 -5.97
C LEU A 9 15.45 -27.39 -4.53
N LEU A 10 14.51 -28.31 -4.38
CA LEU A 10 14.07 -28.86 -3.10
C LEU A 10 15.17 -29.59 -2.35
N SER A 11 16.02 -30.37 -3.03
CA SER A 11 17.12 -31.06 -2.38
C SER A 11 18.21 -30.11 -1.91
N LEU A 12 18.49 -29.05 -2.67
CA LEU A 12 19.40 -27.99 -2.26
C LEU A 12 18.89 -27.23 -1.03
N ILE A 13 17.60 -26.94 -0.96
CA ILE A 13 16.96 -26.28 0.18
C ILE A 13 17.01 -27.17 1.42
N SER A 14 16.70 -28.46 1.28
CA SER A 14 16.68 -29.40 2.41
C SER A 14 18.07 -29.69 3.01
N HIS A 15 19.13 -29.54 2.21
CA HIS A 15 20.52 -29.73 2.67
C HIS A 15 21.19 -28.40 3.11
N ALA A 16 20.51 -27.27 2.97
CA ALA A 16 21.01 -25.99 3.46
C ALA A 16 21.06 -25.99 5.01
N SER A 17 21.98 -25.22 5.58
CA SER A 17 22.06 -25.05 7.03
C SER A 17 20.78 -24.39 7.58
N VAL A 18 20.43 -24.72 8.83
CA VAL A 18 19.24 -24.20 9.51
C VAL A 18 19.12 -22.64 9.42
N PRO A 19 20.19 -21.85 9.66
CA PRO A 19 20.12 -20.39 9.51
C PRO A 19 19.76 -19.95 8.08
N VAL A 20 20.31 -20.63 7.07
CA VAL A 20 20.00 -20.30 5.65
C VAL A 20 18.56 -20.65 5.32
N GLN A 21 18.03 -21.77 5.80
CA GLN A 21 16.63 -22.13 5.62
C GLN A 21 15.70 -21.10 6.26
N LEU A 22 16.04 -20.58 7.42
CA LEU A 22 15.28 -19.56 8.15
C LEU A 22 15.25 -18.23 7.39
N ILE A 23 16.39 -17.81 6.83
CA ILE A 23 16.47 -16.62 5.97
C ILE A 23 15.62 -16.79 4.71
N MET A 24 15.65 -17.96 4.07
CA MET A 24 14.83 -18.25 2.89
C MET A 24 13.33 -18.20 3.20
N LEU A 25 12.90 -18.77 4.33
CA LEU A 25 11.52 -18.73 4.80
C LEU A 25 11.08 -17.29 5.09
N MET A 26 11.93 -16.50 5.73
CA MET A 26 11.66 -15.08 6.00
C MET A 26 11.47 -14.29 4.71
N LEU A 27 12.37 -14.45 3.73
CA LEU A 27 12.27 -13.79 2.43
C LEU A 27 11.01 -14.23 1.66
N LEU A 28 10.66 -15.51 1.72
CA LEU A 28 9.43 -16.02 1.13
C LEU A 28 8.20 -15.39 1.78
N GLY A 29 8.17 -15.27 3.11
CA GLY A 29 7.11 -14.58 3.84
C GLY A 29 6.96 -13.11 3.43
N ILE A 30 8.07 -12.38 3.36
CA ILE A 30 8.09 -10.98 2.89
C ILE A 30 7.56 -10.90 1.44
N SER A 31 7.96 -11.83 0.58
CA SER A 31 7.50 -11.90 -0.81
C SER A 31 5.99 -12.08 -0.90
N ILE A 32 5.42 -13.04 -0.17
CA ILE A 32 3.97 -13.29 -0.17
C ILE A 32 3.20 -12.07 0.36
N MET A 33 3.66 -11.45 1.45
CA MET A 33 3.06 -10.23 1.98
C MET A 33 3.11 -9.08 0.96
N SER A 34 4.25 -8.90 0.31
CA SER A 34 4.42 -7.85 -0.71
C SER A 34 3.45 -8.04 -1.87
N TRP A 35 3.30 -9.25 -2.38
CA TRP A 35 2.34 -9.56 -3.44
C TRP A 35 0.89 -9.29 -3.01
N THR A 36 0.53 -9.68 -1.78
CA THR A 36 -0.81 -9.42 -1.23
C THR A 36 -1.11 -7.92 -1.19
N TYR A 37 -0.17 -7.11 -0.71
CA TYR A 37 -0.33 -5.65 -0.69
C TYR A 37 -0.39 -5.04 -2.09
N ILE A 38 0.43 -5.52 -3.04
CA ILE A 38 0.41 -5.05 -4.42
C ILE A 38 -0.96 -5.30 -5.07
N PHE A 39 -1.50 -6.52 -4.94
CA PHE A 39 -2.81 -6.85 -5.52
C PHE A 39 -3.94 -6.06 -4.85
N ALA A 40 -3.96 -5.98 -3.52
CA ALA A 40 -4.94 -5.21 -2.79
C ALA A 40 -4.91 -3.72 -3.21
N LYS A 41 -3.71 -3.16 -3.36
CA LYS A 41 -3.52 -1.76 -3.77
C LYS A 41 -3.96 -1.51 -5.21
N ARG A 42 -3.60 -2.40 -6.14
CA ARG A 42 -4.07 -2.29 -7.54
C ARG A 42 -5.58 -2.29 -7.62
N LEU A 43 -6.25 -3.15 -6.86
CA LEU A 43 -7.69 -3.22 -6.84
C LEU A 43 -8.32 -1.97 -6.22
N ALA A 44 -7.75 -1.47 -5.12
CA ALA A 44 -8.19 -0.24 -4.47
C ALA A 44 -8.07 0.98 -5.40
N ILE A 45 -6.93 1.14 -6.07
CA ILE A 45 -6.70 2.24 -7.02
C ILE A 45 -7.69 2.15 -8.21
N LYS A 46 -7.91 0.96 -8.76
CA LYS A 46 -8.88 0.78 -9.86
C LYS A 46 -10.30 1.17 -9.44
N ARG A 47 -10.71 0.76 -8.23
CA ARG A 47 -12.02 1.15 -7.67
C ARG A 47 -12.10 2.66 -7.45
N ALA A 48 -11.09 3.26 -6.83
CA ALA A 48 -11.03 4.70 -6.60
C ALA A 48 -11.14 5.50 -7.89
N HIS A 49 -10.42 5.09 -8.94
CA HIS A 49 -10.48 5.76 -10.24
C HIS A 49 -11.88 5.68 -10.88
N THR A 50 -12.54 4.52 -10.81
CA THR A 50 -13.91 4.37 -11.34
C THR A 50 -14.91 5.20 -10.55
N GLN A 51 -14.78 5.24 -9.22
CA GLN A 51 -15.65 6.04 -8.35
C GLN A 51 -15.45 7.54 -8.57
N THR A 52 -14.21 7.98 -8.75
CA THR A 52 -13.89 9.38 -9.06
C THR A 52 -14.52 9.82 -10.37
N ARG A 53 -14.36 9.03 -11.44
CA ARG A 53 -14.98 9.36 -12.73
C ARG A 53 -16.51 9.46 -12.66
N ARG A 54 -17.16 8.51 -11.99
CA ARG A 54 -18.62 8.55 -11.82
C ARG A 54 -19.07 9.82 -11.08
N PHE A 55 -18.34 10.17 -10.02
CA PHE A 55 -18.64 11.40 -9.27
C PHE A 55 -18.40 12.66 -10.12
N GLU A 56 -17.34 12.71 -10.94
CA GLU A 56 -17.07 13.81 -11.87
C GLU A 56 -18.18 13.96 -12.90
N ASP A 57 -18.64 12.84 -13.49
CA ASP A 57 -19.74 12.83 -14.44
C ASP A 57 -21.04 13.38 -13.81
N ASP A 58 -21.37 12.94 -12.60
CA ASP A 58 -22.53 13.42 -11.85
C ASP A 58 -22.39 14.91 -11.48
N PHE A 59 -21.21 15.34 -11.06
CA PHE A 59 -20.95 16.72 -10.67
C PHE A 59 -21.06 17.69 -11.88
N TRP A 60 -20.47 17.32 -13.02
CA TRP A 60 -20.47 18.14 -14.22
C TRP A 60 -21.77 18.03 -15.04
N SER A 61 -22.67 17.11 -14.71
CA SER A 61 -23.99 17.02 -15.33
C SER A 61 -24.92 18.24 -15.06
N GLY A 62 -24.49 19.14 -14.14
CA GLY A 62 -25.23 20.37 -13.83
C GLY A 62 -26.41 20.18 -12.89
N GLY A 63 -26.48 19.06 -12.18
CA GLY A 63 -27.50 18.78 -11.17
C GLY A 63 -27.41 19.68 -9.93
N ASP A 64 -28.44 19.64 -9.09
CA ASP A 64 -28.43 20.37 -7.81
C ASP A 64 -27.39 19.79 -6.86
N LEU A 65 -26.43 20.62 -6.43
CA LEU A 65 -25.37 20.25 -5.52
C LEU A 65 -25.87 19.75 -4.16
N SER A 66 -27.05 20.19 -3.74
CA SER A 66 -27.66 19.71 -2.49
C SER A 66 -28.18 18.28 -2.63
N MET A 67 -28.75 17.93 -3.77
CA MET A 67 -29.14 16.53 -4.06
C MET A 67 -27.92 15.63 -4.20
N LEU A 68 -26.89 16.10 -4.88
CA LEU A 68 -25.62 15.37 -5.00
C LEU A 68 -25.01 15.12 -3.60
N GLN A 69 -24.96 16.12 -2.73
CA GLN A 69 -24.49 15.93 -1.36
C GLN A 69 -25.32 14.91 -0.59
N GLN A 70 -26.63 14.93 -0.70
CA GLN A 70 -27.52 13.99 -0.02
C GLN A 70 -27.30 12.55 -0.52
N ALA A 71 -27.11 12.38 -1.82
CA ALA A 71 -26.76 11.10 -2.42
C ALA A 71 -25.39 10.61 -1.92
N VAL A 72 -24.40 11.52 -1.81
CA VAL A 72 -23.08 11.24 -1.25
C VAL A 72 -23.17 10.87 0.23
N ALA A 73 -23.91 11.62 1.04
CA ALA A 73 -24.04 11.37 2.46
C ALA A 73 -24.72 10.03 2.80
N SER A 74 -25.64 9.57 1.93
CA SER A 74 -26.37 8.31 2.14
C SER A 74 -25.54 7.04 1.86
N ARG A 75 -24.42 7.14 1.12
CA ARG A 75 -23.57 6.01 0.69
C ARG A 75 -22.10 6.16 1.09
N ARG A 76 -21.82 6.67 2.26
CA ARG A 76 -20.45 7.02 2.70
C ARG A 76 -19.41 5.92 2.50
N ASP A 77 -19.78 4.67 2.70
CA ASP A 77 -18.84 3.54 2.64
C ASP A 77 -18.50 3.08 1.20
N GLU A 78 -19.36 3.42 0.24
CA GLU A 78 -19.20 3.00 -1.17
C GLU A 78 -18.56 4.09 -2.05
N GLN A 79 -18.28 5.26 -1.48
CA GLN A 79 -17.90 6.43 -2.25
C GLN A 79 -16.39 6.63 -2.37
N GLY A 80 -15.98 7.18 -3.53
CA GLY A 80 -14.60 7.53 -3.81
C GLY A 80 -14.09 8.68 -2.95
N ALA A 81 -12.78 8.83 -2.91
CA ALA A 81 -12.09 9.89 -2.18
C ALA A 81 -12.63 11.30 -2.55
N LEU A 82 -12.89 11.54 -3.86
CA LEU A 82 -13.36 12.83 -4.34
C LEU A 82 -14.74 13.20 -3.76
N ALA A 83 -15.65 12.23 -3.69
CA ALA A 83 -16.98 12.43 -3.11
C ALA A 83 -16.91 12.75 -1.60
N ARG A 84 -16.01 12.10 -0.85
CA ARG A 84 -15.79 12.39 0.57
C ARG A 84 -15.18 13.77 0.80
N ILE A 85 -14.27 14.22 -0.08
CA ILE A 85 -13.71 15.58 -0.04
C ILE A 85 -14.82 16.60 -0.33
N PHE A 86 -15.66 16.34 -1.33
CA PHE A 86 -16.80 17.20 -1.65
C PHE A 86 -17.79 17.27 -0.47
N ASP A 87 -18.18 16.15 0.13
CA ASP A 87 -19.09 16.12 1.29
C ASP A 87 -18.55 16.92 2.46
N ALA A 88 -17.25 16.81 2.76
CA ALA A 88 -16.61 17.60 3.81
C ALA A 88 -16.70 19.11 3.53
N GLY A 89 -16.44 19.53 2.31
CA GLY A 89 -16.55 20.95 1.91
C GLY A 89 -17.98 21.46 1.93
N MET A 90 -18.91 20.67 1.40
CA MET A 90 -20.31 21.07 1.32
C MET A 90 -20.97 21.13 2.69
N THR A 91 -20.63 20.23 3.60
CA THR A 91 -21.08 20.25 4.99
C THR A 91 -20.68 21.57 5.68
N GLU A 92 -19.42 21.99 5.56
CA GLU A 92 -18.96 23.26 6.13
C GLU A 92 -19.57 24.48 5.43
N PHE A 93 -19.77 24.43 4.14
CA PHE A 93 -20.46 25.47 3.38
C PHE A 93 -21.90 25.68 3.89
N LEU A 94 -22.65 24.58 4.09
CA LEU A 94 -24.01 24.69 4.60
C LEU A 94 -24.08 25.19 6.05
N LYS A 95 -23.10 24.83 6.89
CA LYS A 95 -22.97 25.38 8.24
C LYS A 95 -22.70 26.89 8.21
N ALA A 96 -21.73 27.32 7.41
CA ALA A 96 -21.39 28.74 7.27
C ALA A 96 -22.59 29.58 6.76
N ARG A 97 -23.34 29.03 5.78
CA ARG A 97 -24.54 29.66 5.25
C ARG A 97 -25.67 29.80 6.27
N ARG A 98 -25.81 28.83 7.18
CA ARG A 98 -26.80 28.90 8.30
C ARG A 98 -26.39 29.89 9.39
N GLY A 99 -25.10 30.06 9.62
CA GLY A 99 -24.53 30.94 10.64
C GLY A 99 -24.57 32.43 10.29
N ASN A 100 -25.26 32.83 9.24
CA ASN A 100 -25.49 34.20 8.83
C ASN A 100 -24.23 35.02 8.51
N SER A 101 -23.18 34.40 8.03
CA SER A 101 -21.98 35.08 7.49
C SER A 101 -22.28 35.71 6.11
N ALA A 102 -23.45 36.31 5.95
CA ALA A 102 -23.98 36.79 4.67
C ALA A 102 -23.31 38.07 4.13
N GLY A 103 -22.24 38.54 4.75
CA GLY A 103 -21.56 39.78 4.36
C GLY A 103 -20.26 39.58 3.56
N ASP A 104 -19.57 38.45 3.70
CA ASP A 104 -18.28 38.26 3.04
C ASP A 104 -18.22 36.88 2.37
N ALA A 105 -18.25 36.88 1.04
CA ALA A 105 -18.16 35.67 0.22
C ALA A 105 -16.83 34.92 0.46
N THR A 106 -15.76 35.63 0.81
CA THR A 106 -14.45 35.07 1.08
C THR A 106 -14.48 34.28 2.38
N ALA A 107 -15.06 34.86 3.44
CA ALA A 107 -15.22 34.17 4.73
C ALA A 107 -16.12 32.94 4.62
N LEU A 108 -17.15 32.98 3.76
CA LEU A 108 -18.04 31.85 3.50
C LEU A 108 -17.31 30.65 2.86
N LEU A 109 -16.27 30.89 2.09
CA LEU A 109 -15.53 29.84 1.36
C LEU A 109 -14.30 29.31 2.13
N ASP A 110 -13.81 30.02 3.12
CA ASP A 110 -12.60 29.63 3.86
C ASP A 110 -12.79 28.37 4.70
N GLY A 111 -13.94 28.20 5.34
CA GLY A 111 -14.30 27.00 6.08
C GLY A 111 -14.33 25.75 5.18
N PRO A 112 -15.13 25.77 4.10
CA PRO A 112 -15.16 24.68 3.10
C PRO A 112 -13.80 24.32 2.54
N ARG A 113 -12.98 25.30 2.15
CA ARG A 113 -11.61 25.06 1.63
C ARG A 113 -10.74 24.33 2.63
N ARG A 114 -10.76 24.74 3.90
CA ARG A 114 -9.99 24.06 4.96
C ARG A 114 -10.50 22.64 5.19
N ALA A 115 -11.81 22.43 5.21
CA ALA A 115 -12.40 21.10 5.38
C ALA A 115 -12.05 20.16 4.22
N MET A 116 -12.15 20.63 2.98
CA MET A 116 -11.73 19.85 1.80
C MET A 116 -10.24 19.52 1.83
N ARG A 117 -9.38 20.46 2.22
CA ARG A 117 -7.95 20.24 2.32
C ARG A 117 -7.61 19.19 3.39
N ALA A 118 -8.27 19.25 4.55
CA ALA A 118 -8.12 18.25 5.60
C ALA A 118 -8.63 16.86 5.18
N ALA A 119 -9.74 16.81 4.46
CA ALA A 119 -10.26 15.57 3.89
C ALA A 119 -9.31 14.99 2.83
N TYR A 120 -8.80 15.83 1.92
CA TYR A 120 -7.81 15.44 0.92
C TYR A 120 -6.57 14.82 1.57
N GLN A 121 -6.03 15.45 2.63
CA GLN A 121 -4.87 14.92 3.32
C GLN A 121 -5.13 13.52 3.91
N ARG A 122 -6.28 13.31 4.54
CA ARG A 122 -6.68 11.99 5.07
C ARG A 122 -6.80 10.93 3.97
N GLU A 123 -7.32 11.31 2.80
CA GLU A 123 -7.39 10.39 1.66
C GLU A 123 -6.02 10.05 1.11
N MET A 124 -5.09 11.02 1.06
CA MET A 124 -3.70 10.77 0.67
C MET A 124 -2.99 9.84 1.65
N ASP A 125 -3.11 10.10 2.95
CA ASP A 125 -2.53 9.24 4.00
C ASP A 125 -3.05 7.80 3.90
N SER A 126 -4.34 7.62 3.61
CA SER A 126 -4.95 6.32 3.36
C SER A 126 -4.40 5.64 2.10
N LEU A 127 -4.17 6.40 1.03
CA LEU A 127 -3.59 5.88 -0.20
C LEU A 127 -2.11 5.53 -0.04
N GLU A 128 -1.37 6.24 0.78
CA GLU A 128 0.04 5.98 1.06
C GLU A 128 0.26 4.86 2.08
N SER A 129 -0.81 4.44 2.77
CA SER A 129 -0.73 3.35 3.73
C SER A 129 -0.12 2.10 3.09
N HIS A 130 0.77 1.42 3.83
CA HIS A 130 1.49 0.22 3.41
C HIS A 130 2.56 0.41 2.30
N LEU A 131 2.68 1.58 1.66
CA LEU A 131 3.77 1.84 0.70
C LEU A 131 5.13 1.83 1.42
N ASN A 132 5.19 2.31 2.66
CA ASN A 132 6.39 2.28 3.49
C ASN A 132 6.88 0.84 3.74
N PHE A 133 5.96 -0.11 3.94
CA PHE A 133 6.32 -1.53 4.06
C PHE A 133 6.95 -2.04 2.76
N LEU A 134 6.35 -1.76 1.61
CA LEU A 134 6.89 -2.18 0.30
C LEU A 134 8.27 -1.57 0.02
N ALA A 135 8.45 -0.29 0.34
CA ALA A 135 9.72 0.39 0.20
C ALA A 135 10.78 -0.24 1.11
N SER A 136 10.46 -0.50 2.39
CA SER A 136 11.36 -1.15 3.34
C SER A 136 11.69 -2.58 2.92
N ALA A 137 10.71 -3.35 2.49
CA ALA A 137 10.92 -4.72 1.99
C ALA A 137 11.85 -4.73 0.77
N GLY A 138 11.65 -3.79 -0.17
CA GLY A 138 12.49 -3.66 -1.37
C GLY A 138 13.93 -3.29 -1.03
N SER A 139 14.15 -2.38 -0.08
CA SER A 139 15.49 -1.92 0.30
C SER A 139 16.25 -2.92 1.19
N VAL A 140 15.57 -3.63 2.08
CA VAL A 140 16.20 -4.50 3.08
C VAL A 140 16.40 -5.94 2.57
N SER A 141 15.51 -6.44 1.71
CA SER A 141 15.57 -7.84 1.22
C SER A 141 16.90 -8.23 0.57
N PRO A 142 17.58 -7.39 -0.25
CA PRO A 142 18.88 -7.73 -0.82
C PRO A 142 19.97 -7.94 0.25
N TYR A 143 19.94 -7.14 1.32
CA TYR A 143 20.90 -7.27 2.43
C TYR A 143 20.67 -8.54 3.25
N ILE A 144 19.40 -8.91 3.46
CA ILE A 144 19.05 -10.19 4.10
C ILE A 144 19.52 -11.36 3.24
N GLY A 145 19.33 -11.28 1.91
CA GLY A 145 19.81 -12.28 0.98
C GLY A 145 21.34 -12.40 0.99
N LEU A 146 22.06 -11.28 0.99
CA LEU A 146 23.52 -11.25 1.10
C LEU A 146 24.01 -11.87 2.41
N LEU A 147 23.35 -11.55 3.53
CA LEU A 147 23.64 -12.17 4.83
C LEU A 147 23.53 -13.70 4.74
N GLY A 148 22.49 -14.21 4.07
CA GLY A 148 22.29 -15.65 3.85
C GLY A 148 23.43 -16.30 3.07
N THR A 149 23.96 -15.64 2.04
CA THR A 149 25.08 -16.15 1.24
C THR A 149 26.39 -16.13 2.03
N VAL A 150 26.69 -15.05 2.74
CA VAL A 150 27.89 -14.95 3.59
C VAL A 150 27.87 -15.99 4.70
N TRP A 151 26.73 -16.19 5.34
CA TRP A 151 26.56 -17.22 6.38
C TRP A 151 26.75 -18.63 5.82
N GLY A 152 26.15 -18.91 4.66
CA GLY A 152 26.29 -20.19 3.95
C GLY A 152 27.74 -20.51 3.60
N LEU A 153 28.50 -19.54 3.08
CA LEU A 153 29.92 -19.68 2.76
C LEU A 153 30.78 -19.86 4.02
N SER A 154 30.49 -19.16 5.11
CA SER A 154 31.21 -19.30 6.38
C SER A 154 31.10 -20.72 6.93
N LEU A 155 29.94 -21.36 6.81
CA LEU A 155 29.75 -22.75 7.26
C LEU A 155 30.55 -23.77 6.42
N ILE A 156 30.67 -23.56 5.10
CA ILE A 156 31.47 -24.40 4.23
C ILE A 156 32.95 -24.29 4.65
N HIS A 157 33.42 -23.07 4.92
CA HIS A 157 34.83 -22.85 5.31
C HIS A 157 35.16 -23.47 6.67
N ILE A 158 34.23 -23.54 7.59
CA ILE A 158 34.41 -24.18 8.92
C ILE A 158 34.37 -25.70 8.81
N SER A 159 33.61 -26.28 7.87
CA SER A 159 33.47 -27.73 7.73
C SER A 159 34.54 -28.41 6.89
N GLU A 160 35.31 -27.66 6.08
CA GLU A 160 36.36 -28.21 5.20
C GLU A 160 37.77 -28.37 5.80
N PRO A 161 38.22 -27.78 6.90
CA PRO A 161 39.59 -27.94 7.35
C PRO A 161 39.95 -29.34 7.82
N THR A 162 39.03 -30.25 7.94
CA THR A 162 39.29 -31.62 8.38
C THR A 162 39.70 -32.61 7.28
N ARG A 163 39.53 -32.25 6.00
CA ARG A 163 39.91 -33.14 4.88
C ARG A 163 41.38 -33.07 4.45
N LEU A 164 42.07 -31.96 4.75
CA LEU A 164 43.48 -31.79 4.35
C LEU A 164 44.50 -32.29 5.38
N ARG A 165 44.08 -32.93 6.49
CA ARG A 165 44.95 -33.46 7.53
C ARG A 165 45.14 -34.98 7.47
N ARG A 166 44.80 -35.60 6.37
CA ARG A 166 45.02 -37.04 6.14
C ARG A 166 45.81 -37.29 4.83
N ILE A 167 47.00 -36.76 4.77
CA ILE A 167 48.10 -37.24 3.91
C ILE A 167 49.34 -37.28 4.75
#